data_a30ed1d18b882307ae83c4665865136b
#
_entry.id   a30ed1d18b882307ae83c4665865136b
#
_cell.length_a   1.000
_cell.length_b   1.000
_cell.length_c   1.000
_cell.angle_alpha   90.00
_cell.angle_beta   90.00
_cell.angle_gamma   90.00
#
_symmetry.space_group_name_H-M   'P 1'
#
loop_
_entity.id
_entity.type
_entity.pdbx_description
1 polymer ?
#
loop_
_entity_poly.entity_id
_entity_poly.type
_entity_poly.pdbx_seq_one_letter_code
_entity_poly.pdbx_strand_id
1 'polypeptide(L)'
;MAYGVFIHRADSIYDDSPAERYQFPKQYLERAKACVGDWILYYEPVKVVGSRGYFAVAKVQKVVPDPSQPGMYLAIVEPGSYLDFVNPVPFRNADGLLESGLLNEQGKISGVAQAAVRPISSADFGRILEFGLDDPRPVLPRV
;
A
#
# COMPACT_ATOMS: atom_id res chain seq x y z
N MET A 1 5.71 14.54 3.47
CA MET A 1 6.01 13.21 2.92
C MET A 1 5.05 12.21 3.53
N ALA A 2 4.43 11.41 2.70
CA ALA A 2 3.43 10.47 3.18
C ALA A 2 3.68 9.08 2.59
N TYR A 3 3.55 8.08 3.45
CA TYR A 3 3.56 6.68 3.05
C TYR A 3 2.12 6.20 2.93
N GLY A 4 1.88 5.21 2.09
CA GLY A 4 0.55 4.69 1.87
C GLY A 4 0.49 3.18 1.74
N VAL A 5 -0.71 2.64 1.90
CA VAL A 5 -1.02 1.24 1.61
C VAL A 5 -2.03 1.22 0.48
N PHE A 6 -1.69 0.51 -0.60
CA PHE A 6 -2.56 0.33 -1.77
C PHE A 6 -3.09 -1.11 -1.76
N ILE A 7 -4.41 -1.26 -1.69
CA ILE A 7 -5.02 -2.58 -1.69
C ILE A 7 -5.03 -3.14 -3.11
N HIS A 8 -4.39 -4.28 -3.29
CA HIS A 8 -4.38 -5.02 -4.55
C HIS A 8 -5.16 -6.32 -4.40
N ARG A 9 -6.08 -6.58 -5.32
CA ARG A 9 -6.85 -7.83 -5.36
C ARG A 9 -6.69 -8.44 -6.74
N ALA A 10 -6.27 -9.70 -6.79
CA ALA A 10 -6.11 -10.42 -8.04
C ALA A 10 -7.45 -10.56 -8.79
N ASP A 11 -8.57 -10.56 -8.06
CA ASP A 11 -9.93 -10.64 -8.60
C ASP A 11 -10.58 -9.27 -8.82
N SER A 12 -9.79 -8.19 -8.75
CA SER A 12 -10.29 -6.82 -8.89
C SER A 12 -10.75 -6.54 -10.32
N ILE A 13 -11.76 -5.67 -10.42
CA ILE A 13 -12.19 -5.10 -11.72
C ILE A 13 -11.25 -3.99 -12.19
N TYR A 14 -10.36 -3.50 -11.32
CA TYR A 14 -9.42 -2.45 -11.65
C TYR A 14 -8.23 -2.99 -12.42
N ASP A 15 -7.70 -2.15 -13.32
CA ASP A 15 -6.51 -2.49 -14.12
C ASP A 15 -5.26 -2.20 -13.30
N ASP A 16 -4.77 -3.23 -12.62
CA ASP A 16 -3.59 -3.14 -11.78
C ASP A 16 -2.43 -3.95 -12.35
N SER A 17 -1.31 -3.29 -12.52
CA SER A 17 -0.01 -3.93 -12.79
C SER A 17 0.94 -3.41 -11.72
N PRO A 18 1.08 -4.10 -10.58
CA PRO A 18 1.77 -3.55 -9.40
C PRO A 18 3.15 -2.95 -9.64
N ALA A 19 3.91 -3.51 -10.59
CA ALA A 19 5.24 -2.99 -10.92
C ALA A 19 5.19 -1.72 -11.78
N GLU A 20 4.05 -1.36 -12.34
CA GLU A 20 3.91 -0.26 -13.30
C GLU A 20 2.92 0.80 -12.86
N ARG A 21 1.71 0.39 -12.44
CA ARG A 21 0.62 1.32 -12.14
C ARG A 21 -0.43 0.71 -11.22
N TYR A 22 -1.18 1.59 -10.57
CA TYR A 22 -2.30 1.22 -9.70
C TYR A 22 -3.49 2.11 -10.03
N GLN A 23 -4.63 1.50 -10.43
CA GLN A 23 -5.86 2.22 -10.77
C GLN A 23 -6.74 2.38 -9.53
N PHE A 24 -7.31 3.57 -9.35
CA PHE A 24 -8.16 3.84 -8.20
C PHE A 24 -9.22 4.91 -8.54
N PRO A 25 -10.37 4.90 -7.85
CA PRO A 25 -11.40 5.92 -8.07
C PRO A 25 -11.04 7.27 -7.45
N LYS A 26 -11.65 8.33 -7.96
CA LYS A 26 -11.41 9.73 -7.57
C LYS A 26 -11.47 9.98 -6.06
N GLN A 27 -12.28 9.22 -5.33
CA GLN A 27 -12.42 9.42 -3.87
C GLN A 27 -11.10 9.27 -3.10
N TYR A 28 -10.10 8.59 -3.68
CA TYR A 28 -8.78 8.40 -3.05
C TYR A 28 -7.70 9.30 -3.64
N LEU A 29 -8.07 10.25 -4.52
CA LEU A 29 -7.11 11.06 -5.26
C LEU A 29 -6.14 11.81 -4.35
N GLU A 30 -6.65 12.47 -3.31
CA GLU A 30 -5.78 13.25 -2.42
C GLU A 30 -4.82 12.37 -1.63
N ARG A 31 -5.26 11.20 -1.20
CA ARG A 31 -4.41 10.25 -0.48
C ARG A 31 -3.27 9.74 -1.37
N ALA A 32 -3.60 9.42 -2.63
CA ALA A 32 -2.60 8.94 -3.57
C ALA A 32 -1.61 10.05 -3.95
N LYS A 33 -2.09 11.27 -4.18
CA LYS A 33 -1.22 12.42 -4.47
C LYS A 33 -0.23 12.69 -3.33
N ALA A 34 -0.66 12.50 -2.09
CA ALA A 34 0.21 12.69 -0.93
C ALA A 34 1.41 11.74 -0.92
N CYS A 35 1.29 10.61 -1.62
CA CYS A 35 2.35 9.59 -1.69
C CYS A 35 3.34 9.83 -2.85
N VAL A 36 3.11 10.81 -3.72
CA VAL A 36 4.01 11.07 -4.86
C VAL A 36 5.41 11.39 -4.34
N GLY A 37 6.41 10.70 -4.88
CA GLY A 37 7.80 10.80 -4.44
C GLY A 37 8.14 9.93 -3.24
N ASP A 38 7.18 9.21 -2.69
CA ASP A 38 7.34 8.36 -1.51
C ASP A 38 6.98 6.91 -1.80
N TRP A 39 7.29 6.04 -0.85
CA TRP A 39 7.07 4.61 -0.95
C TRP A 39 5.68 4.22 -0.46
N ILE A 40 5.09 3.20 -1.09
CA ILE A 40 3.83 2.61 -0.66
C ILE A 40 3.99 1.10 -0.50
N LEU A 41 3.10 0.53 0.31
CA LEU A 41 2.97 -0.92 0.47
C LEU A 41 1.80 -1.42 -0.36
N TYR A 42 1.99 -2.53 -1.07
CA TYR A 42 0.87 -3.26 -1.63
C TYR A 42 0.39 -4.30 -0.64
N TYR A 43 -0.91 -4.43 -0.51
CA TYR A 43 -1.55 -5.31 0.45
C TYR A 43 -2.70 -6.10 -0.20
N GLU A 44 -2.71 -7.42 0.01
CA GLU A 44 -3.84 -8.27 -0.38
C GLU A 44 -4.74 -8.51 0.82
N PRO A 45 -6.03 -8.13 0.76
CA PRO A 45 -6.96 -8.33 1.89
C PRO A 45 -7.10 -9.79 2.28
N VAL A 46 -7.33 -10.03 3.57
CA VAL A 46 -7.51 -11.39 4.10
C VAL A 46 -8.68 -12.13 3.47
N LYS A 47 -9.65 -11.43 2.88
CA LYS A 47 -10.80 -12.01 2.17
C LYS A 47 -10.42 -12.65 0.84
N VAL A 48 -9.27 -12.28 0.26
CA VAL A 48 -8.78 -12.87 -0.98
C VAL A 48 -8.24 -14.25 -0.68
N VAL A 49 -8.69 -15.26 -1.45
CA VAL A 49 -8.19 -16.63 -1.30
C VAL A 49 -6.70 -16.65 -1.62
N GLY A 50 -5.89 -17.20 -0.72
CA GLY A 50 -4.45 -17.22 -0.86
C GLY A 50 -3.79 -15.86 -0.61
N SER A 51 -4.44 -14.98 0.16
CA SER A 51 -3.90 -13.66 0.50
C SER A 51 -2.48 -13.75 1.05
N ARG A 52 -1.59 -12.92 0.48
CA ARG A 52 -0.22 -12.78 0.94
C ARG A 52 -0.07 -11.71 2.04
N GLY A 53 -1.13 -10.93 2.32
CA GLY A 53 -1.01 -9.77 3.20
C GLY A 53 -0.20 -8.66 2.52
N TYR A 54 0.75 -8.06 3.23
CA TYR A 54 1.66 -7.09 2.65
C TYR A 54 2.72 -7.86 1.84
N PHE A 55 2.82 -7.58 0.54
CA PHE A 55 3.63 -8.42 -0.33
C PHE A 55 4.69 -7.67 -1.14
N ALA A 56 4.63 -6.35 -1.20
CA ALA A 56 5.58 -5.58 -2.01
C ALA A 56 5.59 -4.12 -1.60
N VAL A 57 6.65 -3.42 -2.02
CA VAL A 57 6.75 -1.95 -1.94
C VAL A 57 7.03 -1.40 -3.32
N ALA A 58 6.64 -0.14 -3.53
CA ALA A 58 6.97 0.59 -4.74
C ALA A 58 6.96 2.09 -4.44
N LYS A 59 7.67 2.86 -5.28
CA LYS A 59 7.71 4.31 -5.15
C LYS A 59 6.76 4.92 -6.18
N VAL A 60 5.91 5.84 -5.75
CA VAL A 60 4.97 6.52 -6.63
C VAL A 60 5.68 7.66 -7.34
N GLN A 61 5.73 7.62 -8.67
CA GLN A 61 6.34 8.67 -9.48
C GLN A 61 5.40 9.84 -9.68
N LYS A 62 4.15 9.55 -10.03
CA LYS A 62 3.13 10.57 -10.33
C LYS A 62 1.74 9.96 -10.26
N VAL A 63 0.74 10.83 -10.18
CA VAL A 63 -0.68 10.45 -10.27
C VAL A 63 -1.30 11.21 -11.44
N VAL A 64 -1.97 10.48 -12.33
CA VAL A 64 -2.56 11.04 -13.55
C VAL A 64 -3.99 10.52 -13.73
N PRO A 65 -4.86 11.26 -14.44
CA PRO A 65 -6.17 10.73 -14.83
C PRO A 65 -5.98 9.50 -15.73
N ASP A 66 -6.86 8.51 -15.58
CA ASP A 66 -6.87 7.36 -16.49
C ASP A 66 -7.55 7.76 -17.80
N PRO A 67 -6.84 7.76 -18.94
CA PRO A 67 -7.43 8.18 -20.21
C PRO A 67 -8.48 7.21 -20.73
N SER A 68 -8.51 5.98 -20.23
CA SER A 68 -9.45 4.95 -20.70
C SER A 68 -10.72 4.87 -19.85
N GLN A 69 -10.75 5.49 -18.66
CA GLN A 69 -11.91 5.42 -17.77
C GLN A 69 -12.16 6.75 -17.04
N PRO A 70 -13.21 7.51 -17.42
CA PRO A 70 -13.57 8.73 -16.71
C PRO A 70 -13.84 8.48 -15.23
N GLY A 71 -13.35 9.36 -14.37
CA GLY A 71 -13.51 9.25 -12.92
C GLY A 71 -12.50 8.35 -12.25
N MET A 72 -11.59 7.72 -13.00
CA MET A 72 -10.52 6.90 -12.48
C MET A 72 -9.17 7.58 -12.66
N TYR A 73 -8.22 7.21 -11.82
CA TYR A 73 -6.86 7.75 -11.81
C TYR A 73 -5.86 6.62 -11.74
N LEU A 74 -4.63 6.91 -12.14
CA LEU A 74 -3.52 5.96 -12.08
C LEU A 74 -2.39 6.56 -11.23
N ALA A 75 -1.93 5.79 -10.26
CA ALA A 75 -0.66 6.04 -9.60
C ALA A 75 0.42 5.31 -10.41
N ILE A 76 1.31 6.07 -11.01
CA ILE A 76 2.39 5.52 -11.85
C ILE A 76 3.57 5.20 -10.95
N VAL A 77 4.03 3.96 -11.01
CA VAL A 77 5.16 3.49 -10.22
C VAL A 77 6.45 3.90 -10.90
N GLU A 78 7.40 4.42 -10.09
CA GLU A 78 8.72 4.77 -10.62
C GLU A 78 9.40 3.49 -11.15
N PRO A 79 9.89 3.50 -12.41
CA PRO A 79 10.53 2.31 -12.98
C PRO A 79 11.66 1.79 -12.11
N GLY A 80 11.66 0.49 -11.86
CA GLY A 80 12.69 -0.17 -11.06
C GLY A 80 12.50 -0.08 -9.56
N SER A 81 11.46 0.61 -9.08
CA SER A 81 11.25 0.77 -7.63
C SER A 81 10.47 -0.39 -7.00
N TYR A 82 9.74 -1.17 -7.80
CA TYR A 82 8.93 -2.27 -7.28
C TYR A 82 9.83 -3.38 -6.70
N LEU A 83 9.53 -3.78 -5.46
CA LEU A 83 10.25 -4.87 -4.78
C LEU A 83 9.24 -5.81 -4.13
N ASP A 84 9.25 -7.07 -4.54
CA ASP A 84 8.49 -8.12 -3.86
C ASP A 84 9.12 -8.38 -2.49
N PHE A 85 8.26 -8.63 -1.51
CA PHE A 85 8.76 -9.08 -0.20
C PHE A 85 9.30 -10.50 -0.32
N VAL A 86 10.46 -10.71 0.29
CA VAL A 86 11.05 -12.06 0.43
C VAL A 86 10.09 -12.92 1.26
N ASN A 87 9.56 -12.32 2.33
CA ASN A 87 8.58 -12.95 3.20
C ASN A 87 7.33 -12.08 3.26
N PRO A 88 6.23 -12.46 2.59
CA PRO A 88 4.98 -11.72 2.73
C PRO A 88 4.58 -11.59 4.18
N VAL A 89 4.08 -10.43 4.57
CA VAL A 89 3.81 -10.09 5.97
C VAL A 89 2.30 -10.12 6.22
N PRO A 90 1.81 -10.97 7.13
CA PRO A 90 0.38 -11.05 7.38
C PRO A 90 -0.14 -9.78 8.03
N PHE A 91 -1.43 -9.51 7.86
CA PHE A 91 -2.12 -8.35 8.45
C PHE A 91 -1.99 -8.34 9.98
N ARG A 92 -2.00 -9.53 10.60
CA ARG A 92 -1.85 -9.71 12.04
C ARG A 92 -0.73 -10.70 12.32
N ASN A 93 -0.02 -10.46 13.43
CA ASN A 93 0.89 -11.45 13.99
C ASN A 93 0.50 -11.72 15.45
N ALA A 94 1.35 -12.43 16.20
CA ALA A 94 1.09 -12.77 17.62
C ALA A 94 0.90 -11.51 18.49
N ASP A 95 1.46 -10.38 18.10
CA ASP A 95 1.40 -9.13 18.86
C ASP A 95 0.25 -8.21 18.40
N GLY A 96 -0.54 -8.62 17.41
CA GLY A 96 -1.68 -7.86 16.89
C GLY A 96 -1.45 -7.29 15.50
N LEU A 97 -2.06 -6.14 15.20
CA LEU A 97 -1.93 -5.48 13.91
C LEU A 97 -0.59 -4.76 13.79
N LEU A 98 0.06 -4.93 12.63
CA LEU A 98 1.28 -4.17 12.32
C LEU A 98 0.97 -2.73 11.93
N GLU A 99 -0.21 -2.48 11.36
CA GLU A 99 -0.72 -1.13 11.09
C GLU A 99 -1.52 -0.63 12.30
N SER A 100 -0.82 -0.14 13.31
CA SER A 100 -1.47 0.33 14.54
C SER A 100 -2.42 1.51 14.31
N GLY A 101 -2.18 2.32 13.27
CA GLY A 101 -3.05 3.44 12.92
C GLY A 101 -4.45 3.05 12.45
N LEU A 102 -4.71 1.76 12.18
CA LEU A 102 -6.04 1.27 11.84
C LEU A 102 -6.94 1.07 13.06
N LEU A 103 -6.37 1.08 14.26
CA LEU A 103 -7.16 0.88 15.49
C LEU A 103 -7.77 2.20 15.94
N ASN A 104 -9.04 2.17 16.31
CA ASN A 104 -9.73 3.31 16.92
C ASN A 104 -9.47 3.35 18.43
N GLU A 105 -10.06 4.32 19.12
CA GLU A 105 -9.88 4.50 20.58
C GLU A 105 -10.31 3.29 21.40
N GLN A 106 -11.22 2.48 20.87
CA GLN A 106 -11.69 1.27 21.53
C GLN A 106 -10.85 0.05 21.17
N GLY A 107 -9.76 0.22 20.44
CA GLY A 107 -8.90 -0.89 20.00
C GLY A 107 -9.47 -1.73 18.88
N LYS A 108 -10.49 -1.26 18.18
CA LYS A 108 -11.12 -1.97 17.06
C LYS A 108 -10.68 -1.40 15.73
N ILE A 109 -10.71 -2.25 14.69
CA ILE A 109 -10.31 -1.84 13.34
C ILE A 109 -11.32 -0.82 12.80
N SER A 110 -10.81 0.33 12.35
CA SER A 110 -11.64 1.38 11.75
C SER A 110 -11.99 1.06 10.30
N GLY A 111 -12.98 1.80 9.74
CA GLY A 111 -13.39 1.64 8.35
C GLY A 111 -12.29 1.97 7.32
N VAL A 112 -11.27 2.70 7.73
CA VAL A 112 -10.14 3.06 6.85
C VAL A 112 -9.41 1.80 6.35
N ALA A 113 -9.47 0.69 7.10
CA ALA A 113 -8.85 -0.56 6.69
C ALA A 113 -9.41 -1.11 5.36
N GLN A 114 -10.61 -0.67 4.94
CA GLN A 114 -11.23 -1.10 3.70
C GLN A 114 -11.01 -0.13 2.54
N ALA A 115 -10.37 1.01 2.79
CA ALA A 115 -10.09 1.99 1.74
C ALA A 115 -9.00 1.47 0.79
N ALA A 116 -9.22 1.61 -0.51
CA ALA A 116 -8.28 1.14 -1.53
C ALA A 116 -6.91 1.81 -1.41
N VAL A 117 -6.91 3.08 -0.99
CA VAL A 117 -5.69 3.82 -0.69
C VAL A 117 -5.85 4.39 0.72
N ARG A 118 -4.90 4.07 1.60
CA ARG A 118 -4.94 4.59 2.98
C ARG A 118 -3.56 5.04 3.43
N PRO A 119 -3.48 6.06 4.31
CA PRO A 119 -2.20 6.50 4.84
C PRO A 119 -1.66 5.50 5.87
N ILE A 120 -0.33 5.47 6.01
CA ILE A 120 0.33 4.66 7.04
C ILE A 120 1.44 5.51 7.65
N SER A 121 1.64 5.37 8.96
CA SER A 121 2.72 6.09 9.65
C SER A 121 4.08 5.54 9.23
N SER A 122 5.13 6.37 9.34
CA SER A 122 6.48 5.92 9.05
C SER A 122 6.92 4.79 9.99
N ALA A 123 6.47 4.80 11.24
CA ALA A 123 6.78 3.75 12.21
C ALA A 123 6.18 2.40 11.79
N ASP A 124 4.90 2.39 11.42
CA ASP A 124 4.23 1.16 10.97
C ASP A 124 4.82 0.66 9.66
N PHE A 125 5.09 1.59 8.73
CA PHE A 125 5.71 1.29 7.44
C PHE A 125 7.07 0.61 7.64
N GLY A 126 7.94 1.18 8.47
CA GLY A 126 9.25 0.63 8.75
C GLY A 126 9.19 -0.75 9.40
N ARG A 127 8.24 -0.94 10.32
CA ARG A 127 8.05 -2.23 10.99
C ARG A 127 7.68 -3.34 10.02
N ILE A 128 6.77 -3.06 9.10
CA ILE A 128 6.36 -4.03 8.08
C ILE A 128 7.52 -4.37 7.15
N LEU A 129 8.31 -3.37 6.74
CA LEU A 129 9.47 -3.61 5.89
C LEU A 129 10.50 -4.52 6.54
N GLU A 130 10.73 -4.38 7.85
CA GLU A 130 11.69 -5.20 8.57
C GLU A 130 11.31 -6.68 8.56
N PHE A 131 10.00 -6.99 8.55
CA PHE A 131 9.54 -8.37 8.43
C PHE A 131 9.59 -8.88 6.99
N GLY A 132 9.37 -8.02 6.01
CA GLY A 132 9.16 -8.42 4.62
C GLY A 132 10.42 -8.46 3.76
N LEU A 133 11.40 -7.61 4.03
CA LEU A 133 12.61 -7.48 3.22
C LEU A 133 13.85 -7.96 3.99
N ASP A 134 14.77 -8.64 3.28
CA ASP A 134 16.06 -9.04 3.88
C ASP A 134 16.90 -7.80 4.21
N ASP A 135 16.88 -6.79 3.34
CA ASP A 135 17.56 -5.53 3.57
C ASP A 135 16.61 -4.37 3.31
N PRO A 136 15.90 -3.87 4.35
CA PRO A 136 14.95 -2.79 4.18
C PRO A 136 15.59 -1.40 4.09
N ARG A 137 16.88 -1.26 4.34
CA ARG A 137 17.57 0.04 4.44
C ARG A 137 17.32 0.99 3.27
N PRO A 138 17.31 0.54 1.99
CA PRO A 138 17.07 1.45 0.87
C PRO A 138 15.68 2.08 0.87
N VAL A 139 14.72 1.46 1.57
CA VAL A 139 13.30 1.86 1.57
C VAL A 139 12.89 2.47 2.90
N LEU A 140 13.63 2.20 3.99
CA LEU A 140 13.28 2.71 5.32
C LEU A 140 13.24 4.23 5.34
N PRO A 141 12.31 4.82 6.14
CA PRO A 141 12.28 6.26 6.34
C PRO A 141 13.62 6.76 6.89
N ARG A 142 14.11 7.87 6.33
CA ARG A 142 15.32 8.52 6.83
C ARG A 142 14.96 9.38 8.03
N VAL A 143 15.81 9.31 9.03
CA VAL A 143 15.65 10.12 10.24
C VAL A 143 16.26 11.50 10.01
#